data_725d2f33cd2efd039a2307db17ef1ca2
#
_entry.id   725d2f33cd2efd039a2307db17ef1ca2
#
_cell.length_a   1.000
_cell.length_b   1.000
_cell.length_c   1.000
_cell.angle_alpha   90.00
_cell.angle_beta   90.00
_cell.angle_gamma   90.00
#
_symmetry.space_group_name_H-M   'P 1'
#
loop_
_entity.id
_entity.type
_entity.pdbx_description
1 polymer ?
#
loop_
_entity_poly.entity_id
_entity_poly.type
_entity_poly.pdbx_seq_one_letter_code
_entity_poly.pdbx_strand_id
1 'polypeptide(L)'
;MAAVLPIMMMAGCGSADNTQSGNSEAAGTTAAQESAAGSAEAANTEKTGDPYKIGVVMYQWTDAQGTNIQNFCKYLQENMNVEFEYESTFYDDDAQVSCVENLISSGCQAIISGYDTNIVAAMSTCADAGVYYVVALDHITEDDFAGTDPGQYFLGGTKQFGGDLAALGKEYADAVADSGITNVGGISFPAWAFSDAPEIYASFQSELQSKNIAVQDLTCTSGMTSDDVQQNTKDLINQNSDMDAVFGMASGLDFVYPALQGSNVKLIAMGYDTSVESLMNSGALLAAGNNNHTQAIASCVARIINALEGNSYPDAADGQYNEGSIVNGVAGYPVIGNAEDLQNYQNYVVPENGADGCVTAEELKNCIISYNADATLADLNTLTNRSLSDIVAARQ
;
A
#
# COMPACT_ATOMS: atom_id res chain seq x y z
N MET A 1 -2.10 32.75 37.07
CA MET A 1 -1.48 34.01 36.64
C MET A 1 -1.47 34.01 35.13
N ALA A 2 -2.24 34.92 34.54
CA ALA A 2 -2.40 35.09 33.11
C ALA A 2 -1.32 36.02 32.54
N ALA A 3 -0.91 35.79 31.29
CA ALA A 3 -0.30 36.78 30.39
C ALA A 3 -0.38 36.20 28.96
N VAL A 4 -1.29 36.52 28.15
CA VAL A 4 -1.63 37.57 27.18
C VAL A 4 -0.53 37.87 26.14
N LEU A 5 -0.93 37.62 24.91
CA LEU A 5 -0.38 37.87 23.54
C LEU A 5 0.24 39.28 23.35
N PRO A 6 0.95 39.51 22.20
CA PRO A 6 0.22 40.11 21.12
C PRO A 6 0.54 39.62 19.68
N ILE A 7 -0.50 39.72 18.83
CA ILE A 7 -0.60 39.73 17.39
C ILE A 7 0.19 40.93 16.80
N MET A 8 0.89 40.71 15.68
CA MET A 8 1.18 41.80 14.73
C MET A 8 0.86 41.36 13.30
N MET A 9 -0.17 42.02 12.76
CA MET A 9 -0.43 42.14 11.32
C MET A 9 0.54 43.17 10.72
N MET A 10 1.03 42.91 9.52
CA MET A 10 1.42 43.99 8.60
C MET A 10 0.97 43.59 7.18
N ALA A 11 0.06 44.41 6.67
CA ALA A 11 -0.33 44.49 5.28
C ALA A 11 0.65 45.40 4.52
N GLY A 12 0.89 45.12 3.25
CA GLY A 12 1.62 45.97 2.33
C GLY A 12 1.20 45.72 0.89
N CYS A 13 0.29 46.57 0.38
CA CYS A 13 -0.07 46.70 -1.03
C CYS A 13 1.05 47.35 -1.84
N GLY A 14 1.12 47.01 -3.14
CA GLY A 14 1.88 47.79 -4.13
C GLY A 14 1.56 47.30 -5.55
N SER A 15 0.74 48.05 -6.23
CA SER A 15 0.29 47.90 -7.61
C SER A 15 1.24 48.57 -8.62
N ALA A 16 0.98 48.25 -9.88
CA ALA A 16 1.08 49.03 -11.14
C ALA A 16 2.14 48.48 -12.12
N ASP A 17 1.67 47.94 -13.21
CA ASP A 17 1.25 48.53 -14.49
C ASP A 17 2.44 48.87 -15.43
N ASN A 18 2.53 48.34 -16.59
CA ASN A 18 2.10 48.84 -17.88
C ASN A 18 2.87 48.27 -19.10
N THR A 19 2.08 47.75 -20.05
CA THR A 19 2.08 47.96 -21.51
C THR A 19 3.34 47.77 -22.37
N GLN A 20 3.20 46.95 -23.35
CA GLN A 20 2.83 47.13 -24.74
C GLN A 20 3.93 46.78 -25.79
N SER A 21 3.54 45.88 -26.69
CA SER A 21 3.59 45.96 -28.14
C SER A 21 4.93 45.80 -28.89
N GLY A 22 4.91 44.91 -29.86
CA GLY A 22 5.85 44.92 -30.99
C GLY A 22 5.78 43.67 -31.84
N ASN A 23 5.00 43.77 -32.89
CA ASN A 23 4.81 42.85 -34.00
C ASN A 23 6.06 42.80 -34.90
N SER A 24 6.42 41.66 -35.49
CA SER A 24 6.57 41.55 -36.94
C SER A 24 7.03 40.15 -37.40
N GLU A 25 6.45 39.80 -38.53
CA GLU A 25 6.58 38.64 -39.38
C GLU A 25 8.00 38.38 -39.91
N ALA A 26 8.31 37.09 -40.19
CA ALA A 26 8.53 36.63 -41.55
C ALA A 26 8.97 35.17 -41.64
N ALA A 27 8.25 34.49 -42.47
CA ALA A 27 8.38 33.24 -43.18
C ALA A 27 9.76 32.63 -43.46
N GLY A 28 9.80 31.29 -43.46
CA GLY A 28 10.89 30.48 -44.03
C GLY A 28 10.55 29.00 -43.99
N THR A 29 9.90 28.52 -45.02
CA THR A 29 9.63 27.12 -45.38
C THR A 29 10.89 26.31 -45.55
N THR A 30 10.96 25.09 -45.04
CA THR A 30 11.44 23.91 -45.77
C THR A 30 10.95 22.62 -45.13
N ALA A 31 10.50 21.72 -45.99
CA ALA A 31 9.84 20.46 -45.74
C ALA A 31 10.80 19.28 -45.54
N ALA A 32 10.16 18.21 -45.07
CA ALA A 32 10.48 16.78 -45.15
C ALA A 32 11.27 16.23 -43.94
N GLN A 33 10.77 15.24 -43.21
CA GLN A 33 10.49 13.92 -43.72
C GLN A 33 9.74 13.14 -42.62
N GLU A 34 8.67 12.47 -43.00
CA GLU A 34 7.89 11.54 -42.18
C GLU A 34 8.75 10.39 -41.66
N SER A 35 8.59 10.09 -40.39
CA SER A 35 8.84 8.78 -39.86
C SER A 35 7.65 8.44 -38.97
N ALA A 36 6.77 7.61 -39.49
CA ALA A 36 5.61 7.08 -38.81
C ALA A 36 6.07 6.08 -37.75
N ALA A 37 6.02 6.49 -36.47
CA ALA A 37 5.88 5.59 -35.35
C ALA A 37 4.42 5.70 -34.91
N GLY A 38 3.64 4.66 -35.17
CA GLY A 38 2.25 4.57 -34.75
C GLY A 38 2.19 4.51 -33.23
N SER A 39 1.88 5.62 -32.58
CA SER A 39 1.29 5.61 -31.26
C SER A 39 -0.12 5.09 -31.41
N ALA A 40 -0.40 3.92 -30.83
CA ALA A 40 -1.76 3.49 -30.60
C ALA A 40 -2.41 4.56 -29.71
N GLU A 41 -3.32 5.32 -30.29
CA GLU A 41 -4.20 6.24 -29.60
C GLU A 41 -5.07 5.37 -28.68
N ALA A 42 -4.76 5.36 -27.37
CA ALA A 42 -5.62 4.77 -26.35
C ALA A 42 -6.99 5.41 -26.51
N ALA A 43 -8.00 4.61 -26.75
CA ALA A 43 -9.38 5.06 -26.81
C ALA A 43 -9.72 5.69 -25.46
N ASN A 44 -9.75 7.03 -25.45
CA ASN A 44 -10.22 7.81 -24.32
C ASN A 44 -11.74 7.54 -24.21
N THR A 45 -12.13 6.52 -23.46
CA THR A 45 -13.51 6.28 -23.10
C THR A 45 -13.94 7.46 -22.24
N GLU A 46 -14.74 8.36 -22.83
CA GLU A 46 -15.27 9.54 -22.18
C GLU A 46 -15.90 9.19 -20.83
N LYS A 47 -15.55 9.94 -19.80
CA LYS A 47 -16.22 9.91 -18.50
C LYS A 47 -17.70 10.24 -18.73
N THR A 48 -18.58 9.23 -18.70
CA THR A 48 -20.01 9.40 -18.92
C THR A 48 -20.76 9.24 -17.59
N GLY A 49 -21.51 10.26 -17.18
CA GLY A 49 -22.28 10.30 -15.94
C GLY A 49 -21.55 10.98 -14.78
N ASP A 50 -22.24 11.07 -13.65
CA ASP A 50 -21.64 11.56 -12.40
C ASP A 50 -20.60 10.55 -11.89
N PRO A 51 -19.47 11.02 -11.33
CA PRO A 51 -18.43 10.13 -10.83
C PRO A 51 -18.93 9.28 -9.65
N TYR A 52 -18.44 8.06 -9.55
CA TYR A 52 -18.62 7.26 -8.35
C TYR A 52 -17.84 7.88 -7.19
N LYS A 53 -18.53 8.28 -6.14
CA LYS A 53 -17.93 8.93 -4.98
C LYS A 53 -17.57 7.89 -3.94
N ILE A 54 -16.28 7.76 -3.65
CA ILE A 54 -15.70 6.74 -2.79
C ILE A 54 -15.02 7.43 -1.59
N GLY A 55 -15.42 7.06 -0.38
CA GLY A 55 -14.74 7.50 0.84
C GLY A 55 -13.55 6.60 1.15
N VAL A 56 -12.48 7.16 1.71
CA VAL A 56 -11.34 6.41 2.20
C VAL A 56 -11.04 6.81 3.64
N VAL A 57 -11.03 5.83 4.54
CA VAL A 57 -10.73 6.01 5.97
C VAL A 57 -9.36 5.43 6.26
N MET A 58 -8.46 6.23 6.86
CA MET A 58 -7.13 5.80 7.28
C MET A 58 -6.84 6.31 8.70
N TYR A 59 -5.81 5.78 9.33
CA TYR A 59 -5.34 6.30 10.61
C TYR A 59 -4.75 7.72 10.48
N GLN A 60 -4.09 8.05 9.36
CA GLN A 60 -3.59 9.40 9.01
C GLN A 60 -3.25 9.50 7.51
N TRP A 61 -2.99 10.74 7.06
CA TRP A 61 -2.67 11.04 5.65
C TRP A 61 -1.31 11.70 5.43
N THR A 62 -0.54 11.94 6.51
CA THR A 62 0.70 12.73 6.47
C THR A 62 1.97 11.90 6.39
N ASP A 63 1.87 10.59 6.50
CA ASP A 63 2.99 9.66 6.33
C ASP A 63 3.15 9.22 4.85
N ALA A 64 4.19 8.42 4.60
CA ALA A 64 4.47 7.91 3.26
C ALA A 64 3.34 7.04 2.71
N GLN A 65 2.70 6.23 3.56
CA GLN A 65 1.59 5.35 3.16
C GLN A 65 0.37 6.17 2.74
N GLY A 66 -0.09 7.09 3.59
CA GLY A 66 -1.23 7.95 3.29
C GLY A 66 -0.99 8.80 2.04
N THR A 67 0.23 9.36 1.90
CA THR A 67 0.62 10.13 0.71
C THR A 67 0.58 9.28 -0.56
N ASN A 68 1.10 8.06 -0.54
CA ASN A 68 1.09 7.16 -1.69
C ASN A 68 -0.34 6.79 -2.11
N ILE A 69 -1.21 6.49 -1.14
CA ILE A 69 -2.62 6.19 -1.41
C ILE A 69 -3.32 7.41 -2.03
N GLN A 70 -3.15 8.60 -1.47
CA GLN A 70 -3.76 9.83 -2.04
C GLN A 70 -3.27 10.12 -3.45
N ASN A 71 -1.97 9.96 -3.73
CA ASN A 71 -1.42 10.14 -5.07
C ASN A 71 -2.03 9.15 -6.07
N PHE A 72 -2.18 7.90 -5.68
CA PHE A 72 -2.81 6.90 -6.53
C PHE A 72 -4.31 7.16 -6.73
N CYS A 73 -5.06 7.50 -5.69
CA CYS A 73 -6.46 7.90 -5.80
C CYS A 73 -6.64 9.10 -6.74
N LYS A 74 -5.77 10.10 -6.64
CA LYS A 74 -5.77 11.25 -7.56
C LYS A 74 -5.52 10.81 -9.00
N TYR A 75 -4.55 9.93 -9.24
CA TYR A 75 -4.30 9.36 -10.56
C TYR A 75 -5.55 8.64 -11.10
N LEU A 76 -6.24 7.84 -10.27
CA LEU A 76 -7.48 7.19 -10.69
C LEU A 76 -8.59 8.21 -11.00
N GLN A 77 -8.73 9.29 -10.22
CA GLN A 77 -9.69 10.37 -10.52
C GLN A 77 -9.43 11.05 -11.87
N GLU A 78 -8.17 11.18 -12.26
CA GLU A 78 -7.80 11.79 -13.54
C GLU A 78 -8.10 10.86 -14.72
N ASN A 79 -8.08 9.53 -14.53
CA ASN A 79 -8.13 8.53 -15.59
C ASN A 79 -9.39 7.63 -15.59
N MET A 80 -10.22 7.71 -14.54
CA MET A 80 -11.45 6.93 -14.37
C MET A 80 -12.59 7.82 -13.90
N ASN A 81 -13.83 7.33 -13.95
CA ASN A 81 -15.00 8.08 -13.50
C ASN A 81 -15.24 7.88 -11.99
N VAL A 82 -14.27 8.25 -11.17
CA VAL A 82 -14.31 8.15 -9.70
C VAL A 82 -13.91 9.47 -9.04
N GLU A 83 -14.39 9.69 -7.82
CA GLU A 83 -14.02 10.80 -6.95
C GLU A 83 -13.76 10.25 -5.55
N PHE A 84 -12.73 10.76 -4.87
CA PHE A 84 -12.36 10.28 -3.53
C PHE A 84 -12.50 11.37 -2.48
N GLU A 85 -13.06 11.00 -1.32
CA GLU A 85 -13.05 11.79 -0.10
C GLU A 85 -12.31 11.04 1.03
N TYR A 86 -11.74 11.78 1.98
CA TYR A 86 -10.80 11.23 2.94
C TYR A 86 -11.16 11.61 4.37
N GLU A 87 -11.15 10.62 5.28
CA GLU A 87 -11.29 10.82 6.72
C GLU A 87 -10.14 10.13 7.46
N SER A 88 -9.86 10.58 8.69
CA SER A 88 -8.79 10.03 9.54
C SER A 88 -9.29 9.67 10.92
N THR A 89 -8.97 8.46 11.39
CA THR A 89 -9.26 8.03 12.76
C THR A 89 -8.23 8.53 13.77
N PHE A 90 -7.04 8.93 13.32
CA PHE A 90 -5.91 9.33 14.17
C PHE A 90 -5.57 8.29 15.26
N TYR A 91 -5.69 6.99 14.92
CA TYR A 91 -5.52 5.87 15.84
C TYR A 91 -6.55 5.83 16.99
N ASP A 92 -7.70 6.47 16.80
CA ASP A 92 -8.82 6.42 17.74
C ASP A 92 -9.87 5.44 17.21
N ASP A 93 -10.00 4.31 17.91
CA ASP A 93 -10.92 3.24 17.53
C ASP A 93 -12.39 3.69 17.55
N ASP A 94 -12.74 4.63 18.44
CA ASP A 94 -14.09 5.19 18.54
C ASP A 94 -14.40 6.14 17.37
N ALA A 95 -13.38 6.64 16.64
CA ALA A 95 -13.57 7.53 15.51
C ALA A 95 -13.99 6.80 14.21
N GLN A 96 -13.79 5.49 14.10
CA GLN A 96 -14.06 4.74 12.86
C GLN A 96 -15.50 4.94 12.35
N VAL A 97 -16.49 4.73 13.20
CA VAL A 97 -17.89 4.89 12.82
C VAL A 97 -18.22 6.32 12.44
N SER A 98 -17.70 7.30 13.20
CA SER A 98 -17.91 8.72 12.90
C SER A 98 -17.32 9.14 11.56
N CYS A 99 -16.15 8.63 11.18
CA CYS A 99 -15.54 8.84 9.87
C CYS A 99 -16.44 8.28 8.75
N VAL A 100 -16.95 7.07 8.94
CA VAL A 100 -17.89 6.43 8.00
C VAL A 100 -19.16 7.26 7.85
N GLU A 101 -19.78 7.71 8.96
CA GLU A 101 -20.99 8.56 8.93
C GLU A 101 -20.76 9.89 8.20
N ASN A 102 -19.58 10.52 8.39
CA ASN A 102 -19.23 11.76 7.69
C ASN A 102 -19.15 11.53 6.18
N LEU A 103 -18.48 10.48 5.74
CA LEU A 103 -18.36 10.13 4.32
C LEU A 103 -19.71 9.77 3.68
N ILE A 104 -20.55 9.02 4.38
CA ILE A 104 -21.94 8.75 3.94
C ILE A 104 -22.71 10.07 3.79
N SER A 105 -22.60 10.96 4.77
CA SER A 105 -23.30 12.27 4.77
C SER A 105 -22.79 13.18 3.64
N SER A 106 -21.55 13.02 3.21
CA SER A 106 -21.00 13.75 2.07
C SER A 106 -21.41 13.16 0.70
N GLY A 107 -22.13 12.02 0.70
CA GLY A 107 -22.67 11.38 -0.49
C GLY A 107 -21.77 10.30 -1.08
N CYS A 108 -20.83 9.75 -0.33
CA CYS A 108 -20.06 8.59 -0.76
C CYS A 108 -20.97 7.37 -0.94
N GLN A 109 -20.79 6.64 -2.03
CA GLN A 109 -21.55 5.46 -2.41
C GLN A 109 -20.88 4.16 -1.96
N ALA A 110 -19.59 4.26 -1.65
CA ALA A 110 -18.79 3.19 -1.08
C ALA A 110 -17.69 3.75 -0.17
N ILE A 111 -17.25 2.94 0.79
CA ILE A 111 -16.17 3.26 1.74
C ILE A 111 -15.08 2.21 1.63
N ILE A 112 -13.83 2.67 1.47
CA ILE A 112 -12.63 1.86 1.65
C ILE A 112 -12.09 2.14 3.05
N SER A 113 -12.04 1.14 3.90
CA SER A 113 -11.33 1.21 5.19
C SER A 113 -9.90 0.71 4.99
N GLY A 114 -8.93 1.55 5.31
CA GLY A 114 -7.51 1.16 5.27
C GLY A 114 -7.20 0.17 6.39
N TYR A 115 -7.45 0.59 7.62
CA TYR A 115 -7.36 -0.23 8.82
C TYR A 115 -8.66 -0.11 9.60
N ASP A 116 -9.17 -1.24 10.05
CA ASP A 116 -10.49 -1.31 10.68
C ASP A 116 -10.39 -1.80 12.11
N THR A 117 -10.74 -0.94 13.04
CA THR A 117 -10.75 -1.26 14.47
C THR A 117 -12.17 -1.54 14.99
N ASN A 118 -13.20 -1.37 14.15
CA ASN A 118 -14.61 -1.59 14.53
C ASN A 118 -15.46 -2.02 13.33
N ILE A 119 -15.05 -3.11 12.68
CA ILE A 119 -15.60 -3.57 11.40
C ILE A 119 -17.12 -3.79 11.43
N VAL A 120 -17.65 -4.40 12.50
CA VAL A 120 -19.08 -4.71 12.61
C VAL A 120 -19.93 -3.43 12.63
N ALA A 121 -19.52 -2.42 13.40
CA ALA A 121 -20.28 -1.19 13.51
C ALA A 121 -20.16 -0.35 12.22
N ALA A 122 -18.94 -0.23 11.65
CA ALA A 122 -18.70 0.49 10.41
C ALA A 122 -19.48 -0.14 9.24
N MET A 123 -19.40 -1.44 9.08
CA MET A 123 -20.12 -2.22 8.07
C MET A 123 -21.63 -2.09 8.23
N SER A 124 -22.16 -2.20 9.45
CA SER A 124 -23.60 -2.04 9.70
C SER A 124 -24.09 -0.63 9.39
N THR A 125 -23.31 0.40 9.72
CA THR A 125 -23.61 1.80 9.39
C THR A 125 -23.68 2.00 7.86
N CYS A 126 -22.76 1.41 7.12
CA CYS A 126 -22.78 1.44 5.66
C CYS A 126 -24.00 0.70 5.09
N ALA A 127 -24.30 -0.50 5.59
CA ALA A 127 -25.41 -1.31 5.13
C ALA A 127 -26.78 -0.63 5.37
N ASP A 128 -26.98 0.01 6.52
CA ASP A 128 -28.18 0.77 6.85
C ASP A 128 -28.40 1.97 5.92
N ALA A 129 -27.31 2.54 5.41
CA ALA A 129 -27.33 3.64 4.45
C ALA A 129 -27.37 3.17 2.97
N GLY A 130 -27.25 1.88 2.69
CA GLY A 130 -27.14 1.35 1.34
C GLY A 130 -25.80 1.68 0.65
N VAL A 131 -24.74 1.83 1.44
CA VAL A 131 -23.37 2.17 1.01
C VAL A 131 -22.50 0.93 1.09
N TYR A 132 -21.68 0.68 0.08
CA TYR A 132 -20.77 -0.46 0.08
C TYR A 132 -19.56 -0.21 1.01
N TYR A 133 -19.06 -1.30 1.61
CA TYR A 133 -17.91 -1.26 2.52
C TYR A 133 -16.88 -2.32 2.14
N VAL A 134 -15.61 -1.95 2.12
CA VAL A 134 -14.49 -2.84 1.78
C VAL A 134 -13.27 -2.52 2.64
N VAL A 135 -12.51 -3.53 3.03
CA VAL A 135 -11.29 -3.37 3.84
C VAL A 135 -10.05 -3.61 2.99
N ALA A 136 -9.10 -2.67 3.01
CA ALA A 136 -7.95 -2.65 2.11
C ALA A 136 -6.66 -3.21 2.71
N LEU A 137 -6.29 -2.79 3.92
CA LEU A 137 -4.93 -2.98 4.46
C LEU A 137 -4.92 -3.71 5.81
N ASP A 138 -6.04 -4.22 6.25
CA ASP A 138 -6.16 -4.91 7.52
C ASP A 138 -6.26 -6.42 7.32
N HIS A 139 -5.79 -7.18 8.32
CA HIS A 139 -5.98 -8.62 8.39
C HIS A 139 -7.30 -8.91 9.07
N ILE A 140 -8.33 -9.19 8.28
CA ILE A 140 -9.66 -9.53 8.80
C ILE A 140 -9.93 -11.03 8.73
N THR A 141 -10.59 -11.53 9.78
CA THR A 141 -10.96 -12.93 9.95
C THR A 141 -12.45 -13.07 10.28
N GLU A 142 -12.98 -14.28 10.25
CA GLU A 142 -14.37 -14.53 10.63
C GLU A 142 -14.67 -14.13 12.08
N ASP A 143 -13.68 -14.20 12.97
CA ASP A 143 -13.83 -13.84 14.38
C ASP A 143 -14.09 -12.33 14.57
N ASP A 144 -13.60 -11.48 13.69
CA ASP A 144 -13.80 -10.02 13.75
C ASP A 144 -15.26 -9.61 13.54
N PHE A 145 -16.05 -10.45 12.91
CA PHE A 145 -17.47 -10.21 12.69
C PHE A 145 -18.35 -10.63 13.89
N ALA A 146 -17.78 -11.31 14.90
CA ALA A 146 -18.49 -11.77 16.10
C ALA A 146 -19.79 -12.54 15.79
N GLY A 147 -19.82 -13.28 14.68
CA GLY A 147 -20.99 -14.01 14.21
C GLY A 147 -22.05 -13.16 13.50
N THR A 148 -21.76 -11.89 13.21
CA THR A 148 -22.62 -11.01 12.40
C THR A 148 -22.45 -11.39 10.92
N ASP A 149 -23.57 -11.53 10.20
CA ASP A 149 -23.54 -11.72 8.74
C ASP A 149 -23.07 -10.42 8.07
N PRO A 150 -21.98 -10.44 7.27
CA PRO A 150 -21.51 -9.25 6.57
C PRO A 150 -22.53 -8.62 5.62
N GLY A 151 -23.44 -9.41 5.05
CA GLY A 151 -24.50 -8.92 4.16
C GLY A 151 -23.98 -8.43 2.80
N GLN A 152 -24.91 -8.01 1.95
CA GLN A 152 -24.64 -7.67 0.54
C GLN A 152 -23.83 -6.37 0.34
N TYR A 153 -23.73 -5.52 1.34
CA TYR A 153 -23.00 -4.24 1.23
C TYR A 153 -21.53 -4.35 1.65
N PHE A 154 -21.11 -5.50 2.18
CA PHE A 154 -19.71 -5.76 2.46
C PHE A 154 -19.02 -6.45 1.27
N LEU A 155 -18.00 -5.82 0.70
CA LEU A 155 -17.29 -6.32 -0.47
C LEU A 155 -16.03 -7.14 -0.13
N GLY A 156 -15.88 -7.52 1.14
CA GLY A 156 -14.74 -8.31 1.61
C GLY A 156 -13.49 -7.49 1.90
N GLY A 157 -12.47 -8.18 2.39
CA GLY A 157 -11.14 -7.65 2.64
C GLY A 157 -10.15 -7.93 1.51
N THR A 158 -8.95 -7.41 1.66
CA THR A 158 -7.82 -7.68 0.78
C THR A 158 -6.74 -8.41 1.57
N LYS A 159 -6.36 -9.60 1.10
CA LYS A 159 -5.28 -10.39 1.70
C LYS A 159 -3.94 -9.70 1.47
N GLN A 160 -3.22 -9.45 2.54
CA GLN A 160 -1.93 -8.77 2.52
C GLN A 160 -0.78 -9.74 2.20
N PHE A 161 0.43 -9.20 2.06
CA PHE A 161 1.67 -9.97 1.93
C PHE A 161 1.68 -10.97 0.76
N GLY A 162 1.10 -10.59 -0.39
CA GLY A 162 1.03 -11.46 -1.57
C GLY A 162 0.08 -12.65 -1.41
N GLY A 163 -0.61 -12.74 -0.28
CA GLY A 163 -1.53 -13.83 0.01
C GLY A 163 -0.88 -15.16 0.40
N ASP A 164 0.46 -15.24 0.39
CA ASP A 164 1.24 -16.43 0.76
C ASP A 164 2.42 -16.01 1.65
N LEU A 165 2.21 -16.11 2.97
CA LEU A 165 3.19 -15.72 3.99
C LEU A 165 4.48 -16.55 3.90
N ALA A 166 4.35 -17.83 3.56
CA ALA A 166 5.50 -18.70 3.43
C ALA A 166 6.34 -18.34 2.18
N ALA A 167 5.71 -18.00 1.07
CA ALA A 167 6.39 -17.51 -0.13
C ALA A 167 7.14 -16.20 0.16
N LEU A 168 6.54 -15.26 0.90
CA LEU A 168 7.18 -14.01 1.29
C LEU A 168 8.42 -14.25 2.17
N GLY A 169 8.31 -15.13 3.18
CA GLY A 169 9.46 -15.49 4.02
C GLY A 169 10.62 -16.08 3.20
N LYS A 170 10.30 -16.94 2.24
CA LYS A 170 11.29 -17.51 1.32
C LYS A 170 11.92 -16.43 0.41
N GLU A 171 11.15 -15.50 -0.13
CA GLU A 171 11.64 -14.42 -0.99
C GLU A 171 12.64 -13.53 -0.25
N TYR A 172 12.38 -13.16 1.01
CA TYR A 172 13.35 -12.47 1.86
C TYR A 172 14.63 -13.30 2.10
N ALA A 173 14.49 -14.59 2.34
CA ALA A 173 15.63 -15.46 2.53
C ALA A 173 16.50 -15.57 1.27
N ASP A 174 15.88 -15.71 0.10
CA ASP A 174 16.57 -15.75 -1.19
C ASP A 174 17.30 -14.43 -1.48
N ALA A 175 16.67 -13.28 -1.17
CA ALA A 175 17.25 -11.96 -1.37
C ALA A 175 18.54 -11.73 -0.57
N VAL A 176 18.71 -12.39 0.58
CA VAL A 176 19.86 -12.18 1.46
C VAL A 176 20.88 -13.34 1.51
N ALA A 177 20.53 -14.48 0.94
CA ALA A 177 21.34 -15.71 1.07
C ALA A 177 22.80 -15.56 0.59
N ASP A 178 23.00 -14.79 -0.48
CA ASP A 178 24.32 -14.59 -1.10
C ASP A 178 25.08 -13.38 -0.52
N SER A 179 24.55 -12.71 0.53
CA SER A 179 25.16 -11.53 1.15
C SER A 179 26.37 -11.82 2.06
N GLY A 180 26.68 -13.09 2.26
CA GLY A 180 27.78 -13.57 3.11
C GLY A 180 27.46 -13.59 4.60
N ILE A 181 26.18 -13.47 4.98
CA ILE A 181 25.73 -13.65 6.37
C ILE A 181 25.81 -15.13 6.76
N THR A 182 26.05 -15.40 8.04
CA THR A 182 26.16 -16.76 8.58
C THR A 182 25.25 -17.00 9.78
N ASN A 183 24.79 -15.93 10.45
CA ASN A 183 23.92 -16.01 11.62
C ASN A 183 22.92 -14.83 11.64
N VAL A 184 21.62 -15.12 11.65
CA VAL A 184 20.53 -14.15 11.55
C VAL A 184 19.58 -14.28 12.73
N GLY A 185 19.13 -13.18 13.30
CA GLY A 185 18.05 -13.12 14.27
C GLY A 185 16.81 -12.47 13.70
N GLY A 186 15.70 -12.55 14.42
CA GLY A 186 14.43 -11.90 14.05
C GLY A 186 13.80 -11.15 15.20
N ILE A 187 13.21 -9.99 14.91
CA ILE A 187 12.43 -9.17 15.84
C ILE A 187 11.07 -8.88 15.22
N SER A 188 10.01 -9.16 15.97
CA SER A 188 8.63 -8.83 15.62
C SER A 188 7.89 -8.16 16.75
N PHE A 189 6.78 -7.49 16.44
CA PHE A 189 5.77 -7.10 17.42
C PHE A 189 5.16 -8.33 18.10
N PRO A 190 4.41 -8.14 19.21
CA PRO A 190 3.66 -9.22 19.82
C PRO A 190 2.70 -9.87 18.82
N ALA A 191 2.42 -11.16 18.97
CA ALA A 191 1.58 -11.90 18.02
C ALA A 191 0.14 -11.34 17.87
N TRP A 192 -0.38 -10.65 18.90
CA TRP A 192 -1.68 -9.99 18.81
C TRP A 192 -1.65 -8.73 17.92
N ALA A 193 -0.48 -8.13 17.67
CA ALA A 193 -0.31 -6.95 16.83
C ALA A 193 0.21 -7.30 15.43
N PHE A 194 0.91 -8.43 15.28
CA PHE A 194 1.36 -8.95 14.00
C PHE A 194 1.32 -10.48 14.00
N SER A 195 0.12 -11.02 13.79
CA SER A 195 -0.17 -12.46 13.82
C SER A 195 0.54 -13.25 12.71
N ASP A 196 0.84 -12.61 11.58
CA ASP A 196 1.45 -13.26 10.40
C ASP A 196 2.97 -13.43 10.51
N ALA A 197 3.62 -12.68 11.39
CA ALA A 197 5.08 -12.69 11.53
C ALA A 197 5.68 -14.08 11.81
N PRO A 198 5.11 -14.94 12.67
CA PRO A 198 5.65 -16.27 12.92
C PRO A 198 5.71 -17.15 11.68
N GLU A 199 4.70 -17.09 10.79
CA GLU A 199 4.66 -17.90 9.57
C GLU A 199 5.68 -17.39 8.55
N ILE A 200 5.74 -16.08 8.32
CA ILE A 200 6.75 -15.45 7.46
C ILE A 200 8.15 -15.83 7.94
N TYR A 201 8.41 -15.70 9.24
CA TYR A 201 9.71 -15.97 9.81
C TYR A 201 10.08 -17.45 9.77
N ALA A 202 9.15 -18.36 10.00
CA ALA A 202 9.39 -19.81 9.94
C ALA A 202 9.84 -20.24 8.53
N SER A 203 9.23 -19.70 7.49
CA SER A 203 9.66 -19.96 6.11
C SER A 203 11.01 -19.34 5.79
N PHE A 204 11.26 -18.09 6.19
CA PHE A 204 12.56 -17.43 6.11
C PHE A 204 13.66 -18.26 6.80
N GLN A 205 13.41 -18.70 8.03
CA GLN A 205 14.33 -19.54 8.80
C GLN A 205 14.63 -20.86 8.09
N SER A 206 13.59 -21.56 7.63
CA SER A 206 13.72 -22.84 6.95
C SER A 206 14.56 -22.73 5.66
N GLU A 207 14.32 -21.68 4.87
CA GLU A 207 15.05 -21.46 3.61
C GLU A 207 16.53 -21.14 3.87
N LEU A 208 16.86 -20.24 4.80
CA LEU A 208 18.24 -19.92 5.15
C LEU A 208 18.99 -21.11 5.76
N GLN A 209 18.34 -21.89 6.63
CA GLN A 209 18.93 -23.11 7.20
C GLN A 209 19.23 -24.16 6.13
N SER A 210 18.40 -24.28 5.08
CA SER A 210 18.67 -25.14 3.92
C SER A 210 19.95 -24.75 3.18
N LYS A 211 20.36 -23.49 3.29
CA LYS A 211 21.57 -22.90 2.71
C LYS A 211 22.76 -22.86 3.69
N ASN A 212 22.64 -23.52 4.84
CA ASN A 212 23.63 -23.60 5.92
C ASN A 212 23.90 -22.24 6.61
N ILE A 213 22.93 -21.36 6.65
CA ILE A 213 22.95 -20.12 7.43
C ILE A 213 22.20 -20.38 8.73
N ALA A 214 22.82 -20.06 9.87
CA ALA A 214 22.19 -20.18 11.18
C ALA A 214 21.12 -19.11 11.35
N VAL A 215 19.96 -19.49 11.90
CA VAL A 215 18.87 -18.55 12.18
C VAL A 215 18.36 -18.82 13.58
N GLN A 216 18.36 -17.78 14.41
CA GLN A 216 17.85 -17.80 15.77
C GLN A 216 16.31 -17.86 15.77
N ASP A 217 15.73 -18.20 16.90
CA ASP A 217 14.27 -18.12 17.07
C ASP A 217 13.78 -16.66 16.97
N LEU A 218 12.54 -16.48 16.49
CA LEU A 218 11.91 -15.17 16.43
C LEU A 218 11.69 -14.59 17.83
N THR A 219 12.21 -13.41 18.08
CA THR A 219 11.96 -12.65 19.31
C THR A 219 10.75 -11.74 19.08
N CYS A 220 9.64 -12.01 19.79
CA CYS A 220 8.50 -11.11 19.82
C CYS A 220 8.64 -10.15 21.00
N THR A 221 8.42 -8.86 20.77
CA THR A 221 8.42 -7.85 21.82
C THR A 221 7.19 -7.98 22.71
N SER A 222 7.21 -7.41 23.91
CA SER A 222 6.04 -7.38 24.80
C SER A 222 5.10 -6.22 24.52
N GLY A 223 5.58 -5.18 23.84
CA GLY A 223 4.84 -3.98 23.45
C GLY A 223 5.23 -3.53 22.07
N MET A 224 4.57 -2.48 21.58
CA MET A 224 4.75 -1.93 20.24
C MET A 224 5.55 -0.62 20.22
N THR A 225 6.11 -0.20 21.34
CA THR A 225 6.87 1.06 21.39
C THR A 225 8.26 0.91 20.78
N SER A 226 8.79 2.01 20.24
CA SER A 226 10.17 2.05 19.75
C SER A 226 11.18 1.62 20.81
N ASP A 227 10.97 2.00 22.07
CA ASP A 227 11.85 1.63 23.18
C ASP A 227 11.84 0.11 23.43
N ASP A 228 10.66 -0.53 23.42
CA ASP A 228 10.54 -1.99 23.57
C ASP A 228 11.28 -2.71 22.45
N VAL A 229 11.06 -2.30 21.19
CA VAL A 229 11.71 -2.93 20.04
C VAL A 229 13.22 -2.74 20.08
N GLN A 230 13.71 -1.52 20.36
CA GLN A 230 15.15 -1.25 20.45
C GLN A 230 15.82 -2.03 21.58
N GLN A 231 15.16 -2.13 22.75
CA GLN A 231 15.72 -2.88 23.87
C GLN A 231 15.83 -4.39 23.53
N ASN A 232 14.76 -4.98 23.02
CA ASN A 232 14.76 -6.39 22.62
C ASN A 232 15.79 -6.68 21.49
N THR A 233 15.96 -5.76 20.54
CA THR A 233 16.98 -5.86 19.50
C THR A 233 18.38 -5.86 20.08
N LYS A 234 18.69 -4.96 21.02
CA LYS A 234 19.99 -4.90 21.71
C LYS A 234 20.27 -6.16 22.52
N ASP A 235 19.26 -6.67 23.22
CA ASP A 235 19.35 -7.89 24.01
C ASP A 235 19.61 -9.11 23.11
N LEU A 236 18.91 -9.21 21.96
CA LEU A 236 19.14 -10.26 20.97
C LEU A 236 20.58 -10.28 20.45
N ILE A 237 21.13 -9.11 20.08
CA ILE A 237 22.51 -8.97 19.58
C ILE A 237 23.51 -9.30 20.69
N ASN A 238 23.29 -8.83 21.91
CA ASN A 238 24.18 -9.08 23.04
C ASN A 238 24.24 -10.56 23.43
N GLN A 239 23.14 -11.29 23.28
CA GLN A 239 23.06 -12.72 23.54
C GLN A 239 23.71 -13.56 22.43
N ASN A 240 23.83 -13.01 21.21
CA ASN A 240 24.33 -13.68 20.02
C ASN A 240 25.43 -12.81 19.37
N SER A 241 26.62 -12.80 19.97
CA SER A 241 27.71 -11.90 19.59
C SER A 241 28.31 -12.16 18.18
N ASP A 242 27.96 -13.27 17.57
CA ASP A 242 28.32 -13.68 16.20
C ASP A 242 27.20 -13.43 15.17
N MET A 243 26.15 -12.68 15.55
CA MET A 243 25.06 -12.34 14.67
C MET A 243 25.49 -11.34 13.58
N ASP A 244 25.19 -11.66 12.34
CA ASP A 244 25.52 -10.83 11.17
C ASP A 244 24.38 -9.92 10.72
N ALA A 245 23.13 -10.36 10.94
CA ALA A 245 21.96 -9.61 10.53
C ALA A 245 20.75 -9.82 11.44
N VAL A 246 19.81 -8.87 11.42
CA VAL A 246 18.52 -8.96 12.09
C VAL A 246 17.41 -8.73 11.08
N PHE A 247 16.46 -9.65 11.01
CA PHE A 247 15.22 -9.45 10.28
C PHE A 247 14.23 -8.65 11.15
N GLY A 248 14.11 -7.37 10.85
CA GLY A 248 13.25 -6.42 11.54
C GLY A 248 11.85 -6.41 10.97
N MET A 249 10.96 -7.18 11.58
CA MET A 249 9.53 -7.24 11.24
C MET A 249 8.70 -6.25 12.06
N ALA A 250 9.28 -5.68 13.12
CA ALA A 250 8.68 -4.68 14.01
C ALA A 250 9.17 -3.27 13.61
N SER A 251 8.60 -2.66 12.55
CA SER A 251 9.05 -1.36 12.02
C SER A 251 10.57 -1.33 11.81
N GLY A 252 11.07 -2.19 10.94
CA GLY A 252 12.50 -2.47 10.78
C GLY A 252 13.38 -1.23 10.62
N LEU A 253 12.95 -0.26 9.80
CA LEU A 253 13.69 0.97 9.53
C LEU A 253 13.64 1.96 10.71
N ASP A 254 12.46 2.16 11.30
CA ASP A 254 12.24 3.17 12.33
C ASP A 254 12.63 2.71 13.74
N PHE A 255 12.40 1.41 14.07
CA PHE A 255 12.56 0.92 15.44
C PHE A 255 13.74 -0.03 15.59
N VAL A 256 13.98 -0.95 14.63
CA VAL A 256 15.08 -1.92 14.72
C VAL A 256 16.42 -1.28 14.34
N TYR A 257 16.48 -0.56 13.22
CA TYR A 257 17.72 0.03 12.71
C TYR A 257 18.45 0.94 13.73
N PRO A 258 17.77 1.81 14.48
CA PRO A 258 18.45 2.63 15.51
C PRO A 258 19.18 1.80 16.56
N ALA A 259 18.70 0.60 16.88
CA ALA A 259 19.37 -0.29 17.83
C ALA A 259 20.61 -0.99 17.25
N LEU A 260 20.72 -1.06 15.91
CA LEU A 260 21.87 -1.64 15.20
C LEU A 260 23.01 -0.65 15.00
N GLN A 261 22.74 0.67 15.14
CA GLN A 261 23.74 1.70 14.91
C GLN A 261 24.96 1.53 15.82
N GLY A 262 26.15 1.60 15.21
CA GLY A 262 27.41 1.39 15.91
C GLY A 262 27.82 -0.08 16.06
N SER A 263 26.99 -1.04 15.62
CA SER A 263 27.35 -2.45 15.45
C SER A 263 27.73 -2.74 13.99
N ASN A 264 28.22 -3.97 13.74
CA ASN A 264 28.39 -4.48 12.38
C ASN A 264 27.21 -5.32 11.89
N VAL A 265 26.14 -5.40 12.70
CA VAL A 265 24.94 -6.18 12.38
C VAL A 265 24.10 -5.43 11.35
N LYS A 266 23.74 -6.12 10.27
CA LYS A 266 22.98 -5.56 9.17
C LYS A 266 21.48 -5.72 9.40
N LEU A 267 20.69 -4.91 8.74
CA LEU A 267 19.23 -4.99 8.77
C LEU A 267 18.70 -5.77 7.55
N ILE A 268 17.66 -6.54 7.77
CA ILE A 268 16.69 -7.00 6.77
C ILE A 268 15.36 -6.41 7.24
N ALA A 269 14.66 -5.62 6.44
CA ALA A 269 13.51 -4.85 6.93
C ALA A 269 12.20 -5.22 6.24
N MET A 270 11.15 -5.44 7.01
CA MET A 270 9.80 -5.20 6.53
C MET A 270 9.51 -3.70 6.68
N GLY A 271 9.27 -3.03 5.56
CA GLY A 271 9.07 -1.59 5.45
C GLY A 271 9.91 -0.97 4.34
N TYR A 272 9.45 0.20 3.85
CA TYR A 272 10.14 1.03 2.86
C TYR A 272 9.93 2.50 3.17
N ASP A 273 11.04 3.25 3.18
CA ASP A 273 11.07 4.71 3.25
C ASP A 273 12.24 5.28 2.44
N THR A 274 12.42 6.58 2.47
CA THR A 274 13.50 7.28 1.73
C THR A 274 14.91 6.95 2.22
N SER A 275 15.07 6.31 3.38
CA SER A 275 16.37 5.90 3.90
C SER A 275 16.92 4.62 3.26
N VAL A 276 16.05 3.80 2.66
CA VAL A 276 16.40 2.49 2.08
C VAL A 276 17.57 2.60 1.11
N GLU A 277 17.57 3.57 0.20
CA GLU A 277 18.66 3.76 -0.76
C GLU A 277 20.01 3.99 -0.08
N SER A 278 20.05 4.88 0.89
CA SER A 278 21.31 5.19 1.59
C SER A 278 21.81 4.03 2.45
N LEU A 279 20.89 3.26 3.05
CA LEU A 279 21.19 2.10 3.87
C LEU A 279 21.69 0.92 3.02
N MET A 280 21.08 0.66 1.88
CA MET A 280 21.55 -0.36 0.93
C MET A 280 22.92 0.01 0.35
N ASN A 281 23.11 1.26 -0.07
CA ASN A 281 24.38 1.75 -0.59
C ASN A 281 25.53 1.69 0.43
N SER A 282 25.25 1.84 1.73
CA SER A 282 26.23 1.68 2.79
C SER A 282 26.46 0.22 3.20
N GLY A 283 25.63 -0.71 2.74
CA GLY A 283 25.63 -2.12 3.15
C GLY A 283 25.06 -2.37 4.55
N ALA A 284 24.39 -1.39 5.16
CA ALA A 284 23.71 -1.53 6.43
C ALA A 284 22.35 -2.24 6.31
N LEU A 285 21.73 -2.20 5.15
CA LEU A 285 20.49 -2.87 4.82
C LEU A 285 20.74 -3.89 3.70
N LEU A 286 20.28 -5.12 3.90
CA LEU A 286 20.44 -6.22 2.94
C LEU A 286 19.24 -6.38 2.03
N ALA A 287 18.04 -6.24 2.59
CA ALA A 287 16.79 -6.31 1.86
C ALA A 287 15.73 -5.46 2.56
N ALA A 288 14.79 -4.96 1.77
CA ALA A 288 13.60 -4.24 2.23
C ALA A 288 12.39 -4.74 1.47
N GLY A 289 11.19 -4.41 1.92
CA GLY A 289 9.96 -4.68 1.20
C GLY A 289 8.79 -4.04 1.90
N ASN A 290 7.70 -3.83 1.19
CA ASN A 290 6.53 -3.18 1.75
C ASN A 290 5.24 -3.70 1.13
N ASN A 291 4.15 -3.65 1.90
CA ASN A 291 2.82 -3.84 1.35
C ASN A 291 2.58 -2.88 0.18
N ASN A 292 2.03 -3.41 -0.89
CA ASN A 292 1.71 -2.59 -2.04
C ASN A 292 0.33 -1.93 -1.87
N HIS A 293 0.34 -0.76 -1.25
CA HIS A 293 -0.87 0.00 -0.94
C HIS A 293 -1.69 0.35 -2.20
N THR A 294 -1.02 0.64 -3.32
CA THR A 294 -1.72 0.97 -4.57
C THR A 294 -2.44 -0.24 -5.15
N GLN A 295 -1.87 -1.45 -5.04
CA GLN A 295 -2.54 -2.68 -5.44
C GLN A 295 -3.75 -2.98 -4.54
N ALA A 296 -3.65 -2.76 -3.23
CA ALA A 296 -4.77 -2.93 -2.31
C ALA A 296 -5.94 -1.98 -2.66
N ILE A 297 -5.65 -0.71 -2.87
CA ILE A 297 -6.66 0.27 -3.29
C ILE A 297 -7.24 -0.06 -4.67
N ALA A 298 -6.42 -0.48 -5.63
CA ALA A 298 -6.89 -0.90 -6.96
C ALA A 298 -7.87 -2.07 -6.87
N SER A 299 -7.56 -3.09 -6.04
CA SER A 299 -8.45 -4.21 -5.75
C SER A 299 -9.81 -3.74 -5.20
N CYS A 300 -9.80 -2.80 -4.24
CA CYS A 300 -11.02 -2.26 -3.67
C CYS A 300 -11.84 -1.46 -4.70
N VAL A 301 -11.20 -0.59 -5.48
CA VAL A 301 -11.87 0.26 -6.48
C VAL A 301 -12.55 -0.56 -7.56
N ALA A 302 -11.91 -1.61 -8.09
CA ALA A 302 -12.53 -2.48 -9.09
C ALA A 302 -13.77 -3.20 -8.55
N ARG A 303 -13.71 -3.73 -7.33
CA ARG A 303 -14.85 -4.37 -6.66
C ARG A 303 -15.98 -3.39 -6.40
N ILE A 304 -15.67 -2.18 -5.96
CA ILE A 304 -16.65 -1.12 -5.73
C ILE A 304 -17.37 -0.74 -7.02
N ILE A 305 -16.64 -0.47 -8.11
CA ILE A 305 -17.26 -0.07 -9.38
C ILE A 305 -18.17 -1.18 -9.88
N ASN A 306 -17.73 -2.43 -9.90
CA ASN A 306 -18.59 -3.56 -10.28
C ASN A 306 -19.86 -3.62 -9.41
N ALA A 307 -19.75 -3.48 -8.09
CA ALA A 307 -20.90 -3.51 -7.19
C ALA A 307 -21.87 -2.34 -7.43
N LEU A 308 -21.38 -1.12 -7.61
CA LEU A 308 -22.20 0.05 -7.91
C LEU A 308 -22.94 -0.06 -9.24
N GLU A 309 -22.37 -0.79 -10.20
CA GLU A 309 -22.98 -1.08 -11.50
C GLU A 309 -23.86 -2.34 -11.49
N GLY A 310 -24.00 -3.02 -10.35
CA GLY A 310 -24.78 -4.25 -10.21
C GLY A 310 -24.15 -5.47 -10.88
N ASN A 311 -22.86 -5.44 -11.13
CA ASN A 311 -22.10 -6.54 -11.70
C ASN A 311 -21.45 -7.39 -10.59
N SER A 312 -21.31 -8.70 -10.84
CA SER A 312 -20.57 -9.65 -10.01
C SER A 312 -19.59 -10.43 -10.86
N TYR A 313 -18.39 -10.67 -10.34
CA TYR A 313 -17.42 -11.51 -11.03
C TYR A 313 -17.95 -12.93 -11.18
N PRO A 314 -17.85 -13.54 -12.37
CA PRO A 314 -18.41 -14.87 -12.63
C PRO A 314 -17.74 -15.99 -11.84
N ASP A 315 -16.52 -15.75 -11.36
CA ASP A 315 -15.68 -16.66 -10.56
C ASP A 315 -15.63 -16.28 -9.08
N ALA A 316 -16.37 -15.26 -8.64
CA ALA A 316 -16.54 -14.96 -7.22
C ALA A 316 -17.37 -16.04 -6.53
N ALA A 317 -17.14 -16.27 -5.23
CA ALA A 317 -17.93 -17.22 -4.46
C ALA A 317 -19.42 -16.90 -4.58
N ASP A 318 -20.22 -17.91 -4.94
CA ASP A 318 -21.68 -17.83 -5.13
C ASP A 318 -22.15 -16.71 -6.08
N GLY A 319 -21.25 -16.14 -6.92
CA GLY A 319 -21.54 -15.02 -7.81
C GLY A 319 -21.77 -13.69 -7.10
N GLN A 320 -21.48 -13.60 -5.82
CA GLN A 320 -21.58 -12.39 -4.99
C GLN A 320 -20.19 -11.94 -4.56
N TYR A 321 -20.04 -10.66 -4.21
CA TYR A 321 -18.74 -10.10 -3.81
C TYR A 321 -18.24 -10.63 -2.47
N ASN A 322 -19.13 -10.96 -1.58
CA ASN A 322 -18.85 -11.26 -0.18
C ASN A 322 -19.56 -12.52 0.33
N GLU A 323 -20.38 -13.16 -0.50
CA GLU A 323 -21.11 -14.35 -0.07
C GLU A 323 -20.15 -15.54 0.03
N GLY A 324 -20.05 -16.10 1.25
CA GLY A 324 -19.14 -17.22 1.55
C GLY A 324 -17.66 -16.86 1.59
N SER A 325 -17.28 -15.57 1.46
CA SER A 325 -15.88 -15.14 1.54
C SER A 325 -15.72 -13.79 2.22
N ILE A 326 -14.92 -13.75 3.27
CA ILE A 326 -14.56 -12.52 3.98
C ILE A 326 -13.44 -11.78 3.25
N VAL A 327 -12.55 -12.51 2.57
CA VAL A 327 -11.39 -11.94 1.87
C VAL A 327 -11.47 -12.31 0.39
N ASN A 328 -11.71 -11.33 -0.47
CA ASN A 328 -11.90 -11.50 -1.90
C ASN A 328 -10.73 -10.95 -2.75
N GLY A 329 -9.96 -10.02 -2.20
CA GLY A 329 -8.83 -9.41 -2.87
C GLY A 329 -7.49 -9.91 -2.36
N VAL A 330 -6.43 -9.61 -3.11
CA VAL A 330 -5.04 -9.83 -2.69
C VAL A 330 -4.20 -8.64 -3.13
N ALA A 331 -3.24 -8.25 -2.30
CA ALA A 331 -2.24 -7.22 -2.61
C ALA A 331 -0.84 -7.79 -2.51
N GLY A 332 -0.01 -7.51 -3.52
CA GLY A 332 1.36 -7.96 -3.58
C GLY A 332 2.25 -7.32 -2.52
N TYR A 333 3.41 -7.93 -2.31
CA TYR A 333 4.43 -7.45 -1.40
C TYR A 333 5.80 -7.50 -2.10
N PRO A 334 6.20 -6.44 -2.81
CA PRO A 334 7.49 -6.40 -3.49
C PRO A 334 8.65 -6.42 -2.50
N VAL A 335 9.61 -7.33 -2.70
CA VAL A 335 10.87 -7.39 -1.97
C VAL A 335 11.99 -6.76 -2.80
N ILE A 336 12.83 -5.98 -2.15
CA ILE A 336 13.99 -5.27 -2.71
C ILE A 336 15.25 -5.92 -2.15
N GLY A 337 15.93 -6.72 -2.95
CA GLY A 337 17.12 -7.46 -2.53
C GLY A 337 18.45 -6.86 -3.02
N ASN A 338 18.41 -5.91 -3.94
CA ASN A 338 19.61 -5.32 -4.56
C ASN A 338 19.34 -3.93 -5.15
N ALA A 339 20.36 -3.28 -5.69
CA ALA A 339 20.26 -1.94 -6.25
C ALA A 339 19.38 -1.85 -7.52
N GLU A 340 19.29 -2.92 -8.32
CA GLU A 340 18.42 -2.97 -9.49
C GLU A 340 16.96 -3.06 -9.06
N ASP A 341 16.65 -3.91 -8.08
CA ASP A 341 15.32 -4.00 -7.49
C ASP A 341 14.89 -2.66 -6.88
N LEU A 342 15.80 -1.99 -6.17
CA LEU A 342 15.53 -0.67 -5.60
C LEU A 342 15.16 0.35 -6.69
N GLN A 343 15.92 0.38 -7.77
CA GLN A 343 15.63 1.29 -8.89
C GLN A 343 14.30 0.96 -9.56
N ASN A 344 14.01 -0.32 -9.74
CA ASN A 344 12.73 -0.77 -10.29
C ASN A 344 11.57 -0.42 -9.36
N TYR A 345 11.75 -0.60 -8.05
CA TYR A 345 10.75 -0.23 -7.05
C TYR A 345 10.44 1.28 -7.08
N GLN A 346 11.49 2.11 -7.10
CA GLN A 346 11.36 3.58 -7.20
C GLN A 346 10.69 4.02 -8.51
N ASN A 347 11.01 3.36 -9.61
CA ASN A 347 10.48 3.73 -10.93
C ASN A 347 9.02 3.29 -11.13
N TYR A 348 8.63 2.13 -10.59
CA TYR A 348 7.39 1.46 -10.97
C TYR A 348 6.42 1.18 -9.83
N VAL A 349 6.87 1.17 -8.57
CA VAL A 349 5.99 0.92 -7.42
C VAL A 349 5.67 2.21 -6.68
N VAL A 350 6.67 3.06 -6.44
CA VAL A 350 6.52 4.36 -5.77
C VAL A 350 7.22 5.46 -6.56
N PRO A 351 6.80 5.75 -7.80
CA PRO A 351 7.42 6.79 -8.59
C PRO A 351 7.26 8.15 -7.92
N GLU A 352 8.27 9.02 -8.03
CA GLU A 352 8.27 10.36 -7.41
C GLU A 352 7.03 11.18 -7.75
N ASN A 353 6.47 10.98 -8.95
CA ASN A 353 5.25 11.66 -9.38
C ASN A 353 3.95 10.91 -8.99
N GLY A 354 4.05 9.76 -8.33
CA GLY A 354 2.94 9.01 -7.75
C GLY A 354 1.84 8.56 -8.70
N ALA A 355 2.07 8.72 -10.03
CA ALA A 355 0.98 8.71 -10.98
C ALA A 355 0.31 7.33 -11.09
N ASP A 356 1.00 6.36 -11.64
CA ASP A 356 0.35 5.09 -11.98
C ASP A 356 0.81 3.91 -11.11
N GLY A 357 1.79 4.12 -10.24
CA GLY A 357 2.30 3.05 -9.38
C GLY A 357 2.52 1.77 -10.16
N CYS A 358 2.21 0.65 -9.53
CA CYS A 358 2.31 -0.69 -10.14
C CYS A 358 1.06 -1.12 -10.91
N VAL A 359 -0.04 -0.35 -10.87
CA VAL A 359 -1.31 -0.63 -11.55
C VAL A 359 -1.74 0.60 -12.33
N THR A 360 -1.82 0.50 -13.66
CA THR A 360 -2.38 1.59 -14.48
C THR A 360 -3.91 1.57 -14.46
N ALA A 361 -4.52 2.72 -14.72
CA ALA A 361 -5.97 2.81 -14.87
C ALA A 361 -6.49 1.94 -16.04
N GLU A 362 -5.70 1.78 -17.11
CA GLU A 362 -6.04 0.91 -18.24
C GLU A 362 -6.04 -0.57 -17.83
N GLU A 363 -5.02 -1.02 -17.11
CA GLU A 363 -4.97 -2.38 -16.58
C GLU A 363 -6.13 -2.62 -15.61
N LEU A 364 -6.46 -1.64 -14.76
CA LEU A 364 -7.56 -1.76 -13.80
C LEU A 364 -8.91 -1.82 -14.49
N LYS A 365 -9.15 -1.00 -15.54
CA LYS A 365 -10.36 -1.06 -16.37
C LYS A 365 -10.56 -2.45 -16.96
N ASN A 366 -9.50 -3.12 -17.40
CA ASN A 366 -9.58 -4.48 -17.93
C ASN A 366 -10.04 -5.52 -16.89
N CYS A 367 -9.98 -5.20 -15.60
CA CYS A 367 -10.50 -6.01 -14.50
C CYS A 367 -11.89 -5.58 -14.00
N ILE A 368 -12.58 -4.66 -14.70
CA ILE A 368 -13.93 -4.18 -14.37
C ILE A 368 -14.90 -4.58 -15.47
N ILE A 369 -16.01 -5.20 -15.10
CA ILE A 369 -16.94 -5.84 -16.03
C ILE A 369 -17.56 -4.86 -17.04
N SER A 370 -17.83 -3.62 -16.66
CA SER A 370 -18.38 -2.62 -17.59
C SER A 370 -17.40 -2.17 -18.68
N TYR A 371 -16.10 -2.32 -18.46
CA TYR A 371 -15.07 -2.07 -19.49
C TYR A 371 -14.66 -3.36 -20.22
N ASN A 372 -14.70 -4.50 -19.55
CA ASN A 372 -14.34 -5.80 -20.07
C ASN A 372 -15.33 -6.85 -19.56
N ALA A 373 -16.28 -7.26 -20.41
CA ALA A 373 -17.33 -8.20 -20.03
C ALA A 373 -16.82 -9.59 -19.63
N ASP A 374 -15.58 -9.93 -19.98
CA ASP A 374 -14.94 -11.20 -19.63
C ASP A 374 -14.06 -11.08 -18.36
N ALA A 375 -14.04 -9.93 -17.68
CA ALA A 375 -13.25 -9.70 -16.48
C ALA A 375 -13.64 -10.67 -15.36
N THR A 376 -12.63 -11.20 -14.67
CA THR A 376 -12.78 -12.14 -13.55
C THR A 376 -12.12 -11.61 -12.28
N LEU A 377 -12.51 -12.14 -11.12
CA LEU A 377 -11.84 -11.87 -9.86
C LEU A 377 -10.40 -12.41 -9.87
N ALA A 378 -10.15 -13.52 -10.56
CA ALA A 378 -8.81 -14.07 -10.74
C ALA A 378 -7.90 -13.13 -11.55
N ASP A 379 -8.43 -12.43 -12.58
CA ASP A 379 -7.67 -11.42 -13.33
C ASP A 379 -7.31 -10.23 -12.42
N LEU A 380 -8.26 -9.74 -11.64
CA LEU A 380 -8.02 -8.68 -10.67
C LEU A 380 -6.96 -9.10 -9.65
N ASN A 381 -7.08 -10.28 -9.08
CA ASN A 381 -6.12 -10.79 -8.11
C ASN A 381 -4.73 -11.02 -8.72
N THR A 382 -4.66 -11.42 -9.99
CA THR A 382 -3.38 -11.51 -10.72
C THR A 382 -2.75 -10.13 -10.91
N LEU A 383 -3.54 -9.12 -11.26
CA LEU A 383 -3.07 -7.74 -11.42
C LEU A 383 -2.56 -7.17 -10.09
N THR A 384 -3.32 -7.37 -9.01
CA THR A 384 -3.03 -6.76 -7.70
C THR A 384 -2.07 -7.57 -6.83
N ASN A 385 -1.65 -8.77 -7.26
CA ASN A 385 -0.65 -9.61 -6.59
C ASN A 385 0.68 -9.70 -7.34
N ARG A 386 0.96 -8.76 -8.23
CA ARG A 386 2.22 -8.76 -8.99
C ARG A 386 3.42 -8.60 -8.07
N SER A 387 4.44 -9.43 -8.26
CA SER A 387 5.78 -9.22 -7.73
C SER A 387 6.46 -8.03 -8.38
N LEU A 388 7.60 -7.59 -7.84
CA LEU A 388 8.39 -6.52 -8.47
C LEU A 388 8.80 -6.90 -9.91
N SER A 389 9.20 -8.15 -10.13
CA SER A 389 9.57 -8.63 -11.47
C SER A 389 8.39 -8.62 -12.46
N ASP A 390 7.17 -8.96 -12.01
CA ASP A 390 5.97 -8.92 -12.85
C ASP A 390 5.61 -7.47 -13.23
N ILE A 391 5.73 -6.53 -12.28
CA ILE A 391 5.51 -5.10 -12.52
C ILE A 391 6.50 -4.59 -13.57
N VAL A 392 7.78 -4.90 -13.43
CA VAL A 392 8.83 -4.53 -14.39
C VAL A 392 8.54 -5.11 -15.77
N ALA A 393 8.18 -6.39 -15.86
CA ALA A 393 7.87 -7.05 -17.12
C ALA A 393 6.64 -6.44 -17.83
N ALA A 394 5.68 -5.96 -17.07
CA ALA A 394 4.48 -5.30 -17.62
C ALA A 394 4.75 -3.87 -18.13
N ARG A 395 5.90 -3.26 -17.79
CA ARG A 395 6.28 -1.89 -18.14
C ARG A 395 7.34 -1.79 -19.24
N GLN A 396 7.97 -2.89 -19.63
CA GLN A 396 8.96 -3.01 -20.72
C GLN A 396 8.30 -3.41 -22.04
#